data_4479758ef12af920b26e822481b1f9e9
#
_entry.id   4479758ef12af920b26e822481b1f9e9
#
_cell.length_a   1.000
_cell.length_b   1.000
_cell.length_c   1.000
_cell.angle_alpha   90.00
_cell.angle_beta   90.00
_cell.angle_gamma   90.00
#
_symmetry.space_group_name_H-M   'P 1'
#
loop_
_entity.id
_entity.type
_entity.pdbx_description
1 polymer ?
#
loop_
_entity_poly.entity_id
_entity_poly.type
_entity_poly.pdbx_seq_one_letter_code
_entity_poly.pdbx_strand_id
1 'polypeptide(L)'
;MNSYKKVLLLIFVIVFIFTLTSCNGDEQDLDTHICLENLSEFKFDQEYKCGETGIQNQICNVCKKVINTQEVVVEHVIRVREVLPECTKDGRLIESCKNCEYSNKTILPATGHIESDLYTLDEIGIDKVGLRYTKCLTCDKQLSKEKFANNGYFAHGKLSVNGADLVDQYGEKVQLYGLSSHGVQWYGHLLTFDTLRAIQSGFGNNIVRFAFYSDERGYCDGTEAKKAQMLEDLYEGIDAATSLGLYVIVDWHMVGAVNEKDKNPLYYLKESKEFFSMISEKYKDQDNILYEIMNEPNGDTTWSDCKKYANAVIPCIRQNSDAIILVGNPHWTADLNSVMSSPLKGYENIMYTYHFYANGHRDWSQVVNAYSMGIPVFISEYGMMLSSGDGPLDTNSGENWLDVLDERNISYVAWNISSSKGSASIFKYGTYEYDNVEDDNLKEWGVYLKRLYRKKSGLDE
;
A
#
# COMPACT_ATOMS: atom_id res chain seq x y z
N MET A 1 0.18 22.00 1.56
CA MET A 1 0.26 23.49 1.74
C MET A 1 -0.53 24.14 0.60
N ASN A 2 -1.81 24.34 0.78
CA ASN A 2 -2.59 25.17 -0.14
C ASN A 2 -3.73 25.84 0.63
N SER A 3 -3.59 27.16 0.71
CA SER A 3 -4.44 28.12 1.39
C SER A 3 -5.80 28.25 0.68
N TYR A 4 -6.87 27.81 1.32
CA TYR A 4 -8.23 28.21 0.91
C TYR A 4 -8.61 29.50 1.61
N LYS A 5 -8.22 30.64 1.02
CA LYS A 5 -8.91 31.92 1.27
C LYS A 5 -10.25 31.91 0.51
N LYS A 6 -11.31 31.48 1.14
CA LYS A 6 -12.66 31.82 0.67
C LYS A 6 -13.00 33.22 1.19
N VAL A 7 -12.85 34.19 0.32
CA VAL A 7 -13.44 35.52 0.50
C VAL A 7 -14.94 35.37 0.31
N LEU A 8 -15.70 35.49 1.40
CA LEU A 8 -17.16 35.57 1.34
C LEU A 8 -17.53 36.97 0.88
N LEU A 9 -17.90 37.11 -0.41
CA LEU A 9 -18.41 38.35 -0.96
C LEU A 9 -19.88 38.44 -0.56
N LEU A 10 -20.20 39.21 0.48
CA LEU A 10 -21.57 39.55 0.81
C LEU A 10 -22.04 40.67 -0.16
N ILE A 11 -23.02 40.35 -1.00
CA ILE A 11 -23.69 41.30 -1.88
C ILE A 11 -24.67 42.07 -1.03
N PHE A 12 -24.37 43.35 -0.81
CA PHE A 12 -25.32 44.29 -0.17
C PHE A 12 -26.35 44.73 -1.17
N VAL A 13 -27.63 44.55 -0.86
CA VAL A 13 -28.71 45.20 -1.56
C VAL A 13 -28.97 46.54 -0.87
N ILE A 14 -28.47 47.62 -1.46
CA ILE A 14 -28.76 48.99 -0.99
C ILE A 14 -30.07 49.42 -1.65
N VAL A 15 -31.12 49.54 -0.85
CA VAL A 15 -32.38 50.12 -1.32
C VAL A 15 -32.29 51.62 -1.14
N PHE A 16 -32.10 52.36 -2.25
CA PHE A 16 -32.17 53.81 -2.25
C PHE A 16 -33.63 54.25 -2.36
N ILE A 17 -34.18 54.86 -1.32
CA ILE A 17 -35.42 55.59 -1.40
C ILE A 17 -35.06 57.07 -1.56
N PHE A 18 -35.17 57.58 -2.80
CA PHE A 18 -35.03 59.00 -3.07
C PHE A 18 -36.35 59.72 -2.78
N THR A 19 -36.41 60.52 -1.76
CA THR A 19 -37.45 61.52 -1.58
C THR A 19 -36.91 62.86 -2.05
N LEU A 20 -37.37 63.32 -3.18
CA LEU A 20 -37.09 64.67 -3.70
C LEU A 20 -37.87 65.66 -2.86
N THR A 21 -37.24 66.28 -1.90
CA THR A 21 -37.79 67.46 -1.22
C THR A 21 -37.22 68.74 -1.80
N SER A 22 -38.03 69.50 -2.44
CA SER A 22 -37.67 70.85 -2.89
C SER A 22 -37.52 71.77 -1.70
N CYS A 23 -36.45 72.54 -1.63
CA CYS A 23 -36.26 73.56 -0.64
C CYS A 23 -37.03 74.81 -1.05
N ASN A 24 -38.35 74.92 -0.66
CA ASN A 24 -39.05 76.18 -0.67
C ASN A 24 -38.87 76.87 0.69
N GLY A 25 -38.08 77.89 0.75
CA GLY A 25 -37.95 78.79 1.94
C GLY A 25 -38.74 80.07 1.70
N ASP A 26 -39.45 80.54 2.77
CA ASP A 26 -40.06 81.84 2.81
C ASP A 26 -39.03 82.96 2.72
N GLU A 27 -39.49 84.07 2.13
CA GLU A 27 -38.77 85.29 1.75
C GLU A 27 -37.84 85.85 2.81
N GLN A 28 -36.62 86.00 2.48
CA GLN A 28 -35.64 87.10 2.54
C GLN A 28 -34.21 86.57 2.70
N ASP A 29 -33.56 86.25 1.63
CA ASP A 29 -32.22 86.67 1.23
C ASP A 29 -31.77 85.98 -0.02
N LEU A 30 -31.22 86.72 -0.97
CA LEU A 30 -30.77 86.24 -2.27
C LEU A 30 -29.45 85.50 -2.20
N ASP A 31 -29.54 84.27 -1.90
CA ASP A 31 -28.49 83.28 -2.30
C ASP A 31 -29.18 81.95 -2.61
N THR A 32 -29.66 81.81 -3.85
CA THR A 32 -30.22 80.59 -4.38
C THR A 32 -29.13 79.53 -4.56
N HIS A 33 -28.88 78.75 -3.51
CA HIS A 33 -28.00 77.59 -3.62
C HIS A 33 -28.74 76.33 -4.00
N ILE A 34 -28.08 75.43 -4.77
CA ILE A 34 -28.58 74.14 -5.09
C ILE A 34 -28.14 73.16 -3.99
N CYS A 35 -29.08 72.68 -3.17
CA CYS A 35 -28.78 71.79 -2.05
C CYS A 35 -28.01 70.53 -2.48
N LEU A 36 -28.30 69.97 -3.66
CA LEU A 36 -27.65 68.78 -4.18
C LEU A 36 -26.15 68.95 -4.53
N GLU A 37 -25.70 70.19 -4.75
CA GLU A 37 -24.28 70.48 -5.03
C GLU A 37 -23.49 70.72 -3.76
N ASN A 38 -24.14 70.82 -2.61
CA ASN A 38 -23.54 71.18 -1.32
C ASN A 38 -23.81 70.13 -0.24
N LEU A 39 -23.82 68.85 -0.58
CA LEU A 39 -24.11 67.78 0.36
C LEU A 39 -22.92 67.43 1.28
N SER A 40 -23.26 67.11 2.52
CA SER A 40 -22.30 66.53 3.45
C SER A 40 -22.02 65.05 3.11
N GLU A 41 -21.06 64.44 3.76
CA GLU A 41 -21.04 63.00 3.87
C GLU A 41 -22.25 62.52 4.69
N PHE A 42 -22.66 61.24 4.47
CA PHE A 42 -23.65 60.57 5.30
C PHE A 42 -23.13 60.43 6.73
N LYS A 43 -23.93 60.83 7.71
CA LYS A 43 -23.59 60.70 9.14
C LYS A 43 -24.79 60.15 9.89
N PHE A 44 -24.57 59.31 10.86
CA PHE A 44 -25.59 58.86 11.77
C PHE A 44 -26.24 60.06 12.48
N ASP A 45 -27.59 60.01 12.62
CA ASP A 45 -28.34 61.05 13.32
C ASP A 45 -28.20 60.99 14.83
N GLN A 46 -27.80 59.83 15.35
CA GLN A 46 -27.45 59.59 16.76
C GLN A 46 -26.40 58.42 16.86
N GLU A 47 -25.95 58.09 18.05
CA GLU A 47 -25.13 56.91 18.30
C GLU A 47 -26.00 55.65 18.28
N TYR A 48 -25.61 54.64 17.47
CA TYR A 48 -26.21 53.31 17.42
C TYR A 48 -25.25 52.26 17.86
N LYS A 49 -25.72 51.19 18.50
CA LYS A 49 -24.91 50.05 18.87
C LYS A 49 -24.66 49.15 17.65
N CYS A 50 -23.54 48.40 17.71
CA CYS A 50 -23.26 47.39 16.70
C CYS A 50 -24.41 46.39 16.51
N GLY A 51 -24.77 46.13 15.29
CA GLY A 51 -25.87 45.25 14.90
C GLY A 51 -27.23 45.95 14.85
N GLU A 52 -27.36 47.19 15.34
CA GLU A 52 -28.59 47.97 15.17
C GLU A 52 -28.66 48.61 13.80
N THR A 53 -29.88 48.74 13.26
CA THR A 53 -30.13 49.53 12.05
C THR A 53 -30.21 50.99 12.46
N GLY A 54 -29.30 51.79 11.99
CA GLY A 54 -29.24 53.22 12.24
C GLY A 54 -29.61 54.04 11.02
N ILE A 55 -30.02 55.28 11.27
CA ILE A 55 -30.35 56.22 10.21
C ILE A 55 -29.16 57.12 9.95
N GLN A 56 -28.69 57.17 8.73
CA GLN A 56 -27.69 58.11 8.29
C GLN A 56 -28.34 59.21 7.43
N ASN A 57 -28.04 60.43 7.78
CA ASN A 57 -28.53 61.60 7.06
C ASN A 57 -27.39 62.30 6.30
N GLN A 58 -27.71 62.75 5.14
CA GLN A 58 -26.88 63.63 4.34
C GLN A 58 -27.55 65.01 4.31
N ILE A 59 -26.88 66.03 4.82
CA ILE A 59 -27.41 67.39 4.97
C ILE A 59 -26.81 68.34 3.96
N CYS A 60 -27.53 69.34 3.60
CA CYS A 60 -26.98 70.47 2.87
C CYS A 60 -26.05 71.29 3.79
N ASN A 61 -24.82 71.47 3.38
CA ASN A 61 -23.82 72.21 4.16
C ASN A 61 -24.16 73.71 4.32
N VAL A 62 -24.99 74.22 3.45
CA VAL A 62 -25.41 75.64 3.47
C VAL A 62 -26.62 75.85 4.35
N CYS A 63 -27.78 75.20 4.00
CA CYS A 63 -29.04 75.44 4.73
C CYS A 63 -29.29 74.45 5.89
N LYS A 64 -28.40 73.50 6.10
CA LYS A 64 -28.46 72.47 7.17
C LYS A 64 -29.68 71.52 7.12
N LYS A 65 -30.48 71.58 6.08
CA LYS A 65 -31.61 70.63 5.91
C LYS A 65 -31.12 69.26 5.56
N VAL A 66 -31.81 68.21 6.04
CA VAL A 66 -31.61 66.82 5.62
C VAL A 66 -32.13 66.66 4.19
N ILE A 67 -31.30 66.22 3.30
CA ILE A 67 -31.62 66.03 1.88
C ILE A 67 -31.81 64.58 1.56
N ASN A 68 -30.94 63.70 2.05
CA ASN A 68 -31.02 62.25 1.85
C ASN A 68 -30.94 61.54 3.20
N THR A 69 -31.66 60.43 3.30
CA THR A 69 -31.70 59.56 4.47
C THR A 69 -31.51 58.11 3.97
N GLN A 70 -30.68 57.34 4.65
CA GLN A 70 -30.56 55.89 4.40
C GLN A 70 -30.51 55.13 5.72
N GLU A 71 -31.00 53.87 5.67
CA GLU A 71 -30.86 52.94 6.77
C GLU A 71 -29.55 52.13 6.58
N VAL A 72 -28.75 52.00 7.59
CA VAL A 72 -27.47 51.26 7.57
C VAL A 72 -27.36 50.47 8.83
N VAL A 73 -27.04 49.19 8.70
CA VAL A 73 -26.70 48.35 9.86
C VAL A 73 -25.30 48.73 10.35
N VAL A 74 -25.20 49.03 11.63
CA VAL A 74 -23.91 49.32 12.26
C VAL A 74 -23.08 48.06 12.38
N GLU A 75 -22.07 47.93 11.54
CA GLU A 75 -21.23 46.73 11.49
C GLU A 75 -20.39 46.56 12.76
N HIS A 76 -20.10 45.26 13.05
CA HIS A 76 -19.18 44.90 14.09
C HIS A 76 -17.73 45.14 13.66
N VAL A 77 -16.95 45.77 14.49
CA VAL A 77 -15.50 45.87 14.30
C VAL A 77 -14.86 44.61 14.85
N ILE A 78 -14.70 43.62 13.98
CA ILE A 78 -14.27 42.28 14.38
C ILE A 78 -12.76 42.24 14.71
N ARG A 79 -12.45 41.56 15.81
CA ARG A 79 -11.11 41.02 16.15
C ARG A 79 -11.18 39.51 16.03
N VAL A 80 -10.19 38.94 15.38
CA VAL A 80 -10.06 37.50 15.24
C VAL A 80 -8.92 37.02 16.11
N ARG A 81 -9.17 35.95 16.91
CA ARG A 81 -8.15 35.22 17.66
C ARG A 81 -8.23 33.77 17.25
N GLU A 82 -7.16 33.24 16.74
CA GLU A 82 -7.05 31.83 16.36
C GLU A 82 -6.24 31.07 17.40
N VAL A 83 -6.71 29.88 17.78
CA VAL A 83 -6.00 28.86 18.51
C VAL A 83 -5.96 27.65 17.59
N LEU A 84 -4.80 27.32 17.07
CA LEU A 84 -4.63 26.20 16.15
C LEU A 84 -4.97 24.88 16.85
N PRO A 85 -5.56 23.91 16.13
CA PRO A 85 -5.79 22.58 16.66
C PRO A 85 -4.45 21.84 16.86
N GLU A 86 -4.41 20.97 17.87
CA GLU A 86 -3.37 19.97 18.07
C GLU A 86 -3.80 18.62 17.52
N CYS A 87 -2.93 17.63 17.57
CA CYS A 87 -3.28 16.28 17.10
C CYS A 87 -4.55 15.70 17.76
N THR A 88 -4.75 15.98 19.05
CA THR A 88 -5.85 15.39 19.84
C THR A 88 -6.75 16.44 20.50
N LYS A 89 -6.48 17.72 20.26
CA LYS A 89 -7.27 18.80 20.83
C LYS A 89 -7.78 19.73 19.75
N ASP A 90 -9.06 20.06 19.84
CA ASP A 90 -9.66 21.05 18.96
C ASP A 90 -9.06 22.42 19.15
N GLY A 91 -8.80 23.08 18.04
CA GLY A 91 -8.54 24.51 17.98
C GLY A 91 -9.84 25.32 17.96
N ARG A 92 -9.72 26.61 17.87
CA ARG A 92 -10.88 27.50 17.79
C ARG A 92 -10.54 28.82 17.13
N LEU A 93 -11.45 29.30 16.32
CA LEU A 93 -11.48 30.65 15.79
C LEU A 93 -12.49 31.43 16.62
N ILE A 94 -12.06 32.53 17.24
CA ILE A 94 -12.90 33.41 18.05
C ILE A 94 -12.94 34.76 17.38
N GLU A 95 -14.13 35.13 16.94
CA GLU A 95 -14.43 36.45 16.41
C GLU A 95 -15.13 37.24 17.51
N SER A 96 -14.62 38.43 17.85
CA SER A 96 -15.21 39.30 18.86
C SER A 96 -15.26 40.71 18.37
N CYS A 97 -16.30 41.46 18.71
CA CYS A 97 -16.38 42.86 18.40
C CYS A 97 -15.55 43.69 19.39
N LYS A 98 -14.90 44.75 18.89
CA LYS A 98 -14.16 45.71 19.72
C LYS A 98 -15.07 46.61 20.57
N ASN A 99 -16.32 46.81 20.07
CA ASN A 99 -17.21 47.86 20.56
C ASN A 99 -18.45 47.32 21.27
N CYS A 100 -18.66 45.99 21.30
CA CYS A 100 -19.81 45.37 21.98
C CYS A 100 -19.45 43.95 22.43
N GLU A 101 -20.39 43.29 23.08
CA GLU A 101 -20.20 41.94 23.62
C GLU A 101 -20.37 40.80 22.55
N TYR A 102 -20.50 41.14 21.25
CA TYR A 102 -20.58 40.14 20.21
C TYR A 102 -19.35 39.26 20.21
N SER A 103 -19.59 37.94 20.25
CA SER A 103 -18.56 36.92 20.12
C SER A 103 -19.14 35.69 19.41
N ASN A 104 -18.42 35.21 18.39
CA ASN A 104 -18.68 33.95 17.71
C ASN A 104 -17.48 33.02 17.88
N LYS A 105 -17.74 31.74 18.11
CA LYS A 105 -16.69 30.75 18.28
C LYS A 105 -16.91 29.59 17.33
N THR A 106 -15.98 29.41 16.42
CA THR A 106 -15.93 28.24 15.51
C THR A 106 -14.90 27.26 16.02
N ILE A 107 -15.28 25.98 16.16
CA ILE A 107 -14.37 24.90 16.52
C ILE A 107 -13.58 24.50 15.28
N LEU A 108 -12.25 24.39 15.42
CA LEU A 108 -11.36 23.81 14.44
C LEU A 108 -11.06 22.38 14.92
N PRO A 109 -11.52 21.33 14.23
CA PRO A 109 -11.33 19.96 14.68
C PRO A 109 -9.85 19.62 14.90
N ALA A 110 -9.55 18.74 15.86
CA ALA A 110 -8.24 18.16 16.06
C ALA A 110 -7.72 17.55 14.74
N THR A 111 -6.42 17.72 14.47
CA THR A 111 -5.82 17.29 13.19
C THR A 111 -5.63 15.79 13.07
N GLY A 112 -5.72 15.06 14.18
CA GLY A 112 -5.31 13.67 14.27
C GLY A 112 -3.78 13.53 14.32
N HIS A 113 -3.31 12.30 14.41
CA HIS A 113 -1.90 11.97 14.30
C HIS A 113 -1.55 11.65 12.85
N ILE A 114 -0.42 12.15 12.37
CA ILE A 114 0.18 11.78 11.09
C ILE A 114 1.31 10.80 11.41
N GLU A 115 1.17 9.57 10.95
CA GLU A 115 2.11 8.49 11.23
C GLU A 115 3.39 8.66 10.40
N SER A 116 4.54 8.42 11.04
CA SER A 116 5.86 8.41 10.39
C SER A 116 6.13 7.06 9.74
N ASP A 117 7.20 6.95 8.98
CA ASP A 117 7.81 5.68 8.63
C ASP A 117 8.23 4.89 9.88
N LEU A 118 8.52 3.61 9.69
CA LEU A 118 9.01 2.73 10.77
C LEU A 118 10.42 3.10 11.21
N TYR A 119 10.63 3.14 12.51
CA TYR A 119 11.93 3.30 13.15
C TYR A 119 12.28 2.01 13.91
N THR A 120 13.53 1.59 13.81
CA THR A 120 14.09 0.53 14.66
C THR A 120 14.68 1.15 15.93
N LEU A 121 14.38 0.57 17.10
CA LEU A 121 14.81 1.14 18.39
C LEU A 121 16.31 0.95 18.64
N ASP A 122 16.88 -0.19 18.22
CA ASP A 122 18.27 -0.55 18.46
C ASP A 122 18.87 -1.23 17.22
N GLU A 123 20.20 -1.25 17.10
CA GLU A 123 20.90 -2.13 16.16
C GLU A 123 20.61 -3.58 16.51
N ILE A 124 20.09 -4.36 15.55
CA ILE A 124 19.67 -5.73 15.74
C ILE A 124 20.59 -6.63 14.93
N GLY A 125 21.12 -7.67 15.57
CA GLY A 125 21.89 -8.70 14.90
C GLY A 125 21.04 -9.56 13.96
N ILE A 126 21.70 -10.28 13.06
CA ILE A 126 21.09 -11.26 12.15
C ILE A 126 20.31 -12.28 12.97
N ASP A 127 19.16 -12.71 12.48
CA ASP A 127 18.25 -13.68 13.12
C ASP A 127 17.87 -13.33 14.57
N LYS A 128 17.78 -12.04 14.86
CA LYS A 128 17.35 -11.54 16.17
C LYS A 128 16.00 -10.85 16.08
N VAL A 129 15.25 -10.97 17.16
CA VAL A 129 13.99 -10.23 17.33
C VAL A 129 14.30 -8.82 17.78
N GLY A 130 13.77 -7.86 17.06
CA GLY A 130 13.88 -6.45 17.37
C GLY A 130 12.53 -5.79 17.64
N LEU A 131 12.60 -4.52 17.96
CA LEU A 131 11.45 -3.65 18.13
C LEU A 131 11.50 -2.54 17.11
N ARG A 132 10.41 -2.30 16.43
CA ARG A 132 10.20 -1.13 15.57
C ARG A 132 8.94 -0.40 16.00
N TYR A 133 8.86 0.87 15.67
CA TYR A 133 7.77 1.75 16.07
C TYR A 133 7.53 2.83 15.04
N THR A 134 6.34 3.39 15.07
CA THR A 134 6.02 4.63 14.38
C THR A 134 5.73 5.72 15.38
N LYS A 135 5.86 6.98 14.97
CA LYS A 135 5.54 8.15 15.78
C LYS A 135 4.76 9.19 14.99
N CYS A 136 4.09 10.07 15.66
CA CYS A 136 3.44 11.20 15.02
C CYS A 136 4.46 12.20 14.52
N LEU A 137 4.43 12.54 13.23
CA LEU A 137 5.30 13.55 12.61
C LEU A 137 5.10 14.97 13.16
N THR A 138 3.96 15.21 13.84
CA THR A 138 3.62 16.54 14.37
C THR A 138 3.94 16.70 15.85
N CYS A 139 3.72 15.66 16.68
CA CYS A 139 3.86 15.76 18.14
C CYS A 139 4.82 14.72 18.74
N ASP A 140 5.50 13.94 17.91
CA ASP A 140 6.46 12.88 18.30
C ASP A 140 5.91 11.77 19.21
N LYS A 141 4.58 11.74 19.44
CA LYS A 141 3.98 10.65 20.20
C LYS A 141 4.18 9.33 19.49
N GLN A 142 4.67 8.30 20.18
CA GLN A 142 4.74 6.95 19.68
C GLN A 142 3.32 6.42 19.46
N LEU A 143 3.04 5.94 18.23
CA LEU A 143 1.71 5.49 17.81
C LEU A 143 1.61 3.97 17.80
N SER A 144 2.64 3.30 17.29
CA SER A 144 2.73 1.85 17.27
C SER A 144 4.04 1.38 17.90
N LYS A 145 4.08 0.12 18.29
CA LYS A 145 5.28 -0.58 18.70
C LYS A 145 5.07 -2.06 18.46
N GLU A 146 5.96 -2.67 17.71
CA GLU A 146 5.83 -4.07 17.36
C GLU A 146 7.19 -4.78 17.38
N LYS A 147 7.15 -6.09 17.67
CA LYS A 147 8.29 -6.98 17.46
C LYS A 147 8.37 -7.34 15.98
N PHE A 148 9.59 -7.54 15.47
CA PHE A 148 9.82 -8.14 14.16
C PHE A 148 11.07 -9.01 14.18
N ALA A 149 11.16 -9.97 13.27
CA ALA A 149 12.35 -10.79 13.11
C ALA A 149 13.28 -10.16 12.06
N ASN A 150 14.54 -9.89 12.43
CA ASN A 150 15.55 -9.39 11.48
C ASN A 150 16.25 -10.58 10.80
N ASN A 151 15.49 -11.28 9.95
CA ASN A 151 15.89 -12.52 9.25
C ASN A 151 15.69 -12.42 7.73
N GLY A 152 15.49 -11.21 7.21
CA GLY A 152 15.26 -10.93 5.79
C GLY A 152 16.44 -10.18 5.15
N TYR A 153 16.11 -9.39 4.11
CA TYR A 153 17.08 -8.69 3.29
C TYR A 153 18.01 -7.75 4.10
N PHE A 154 17.50 -7.05 5.09
CA PHE A 154 18.36 -6.15 5.90
C PHE A 154 19.41 -6.90 6.72
N ALA A 155 19.17 -8.17 7.03
CA ALA A 155 20.14 -9.01 7.74
C ALA A 155 21.13 -9.67 6.78
N HIS A 156 20.64 -10.27 5.69
CA HIS A 156 21.39 -11.16 4.82
C HIS A 156 21.89 -10.51 3.52
N GLY A 157 21.31 -9.37 3.10
CA GLY A 157 21.68 -8.66 1.87
C GLY A 157 21.41 -9.49 0.62
N LYS A 158 22.27 -9.34 -0.38
CA LYS A 158 22.15 -10.02 -1.67
C LYS A 158 22.35 -11.54 -1.52
N LEU A 159 21.44 -12.31 -2.13
CA LEU A 159 21.54 -13.76 -2.15
C LEU A 159 22.24 -14.28 -3.41
N SER A 160 22.85 -15.43 -3.28
CA SER A 160 23.44 -16.19 -4.39
C SER A 160 23.26 -17.69 -4.20
N VAL A 161 23.51 -18.47 -5.26
CA VAL A 161 23.46 -19.93 -5.23
C VAL A 161 24.89 -20.48 -5.15
N ASN A 162 25.15 -21.35 -4.17
CA ASN A 162 26.39 -22.06 -4.01
C ASN A 162 26.14 -23.58 -3.93
N GLY A 163 26.39 -24.29 -5.02
CA GLY A 163 25.99 -25.70 -5.13
C GLY A 163 24.47 -25.86 -5.05
N ALA A 164 23.99 -26.62 -4.07
CA ALA A 164 22.56 -26.78 -3.81
C ALA A 164 22.00 -25.74 -2.84
N ASP A 165 22.83 -24.92 -2.24
CA ASP A 165 22.47 -24.03 -1.15
C ASP A 165 22.19 -22.60 -1.63
N LEU A 166 21.23 -21.95 -0.98
CA LEU A 166 21.03 -20.52 -1.02
C LEU A 166 21.93 -19.89 0.05
N VAL A 167 22.74 -18.91 -0.34
CA VAL A 167 23.66 -18.22 0.58
C VAL A 167 23.51 -16.72 0.51
N ASP A 168 23.80 -16.06 1.62
CA ASP A 168 23.76 -14.59 1.74
C ASP A 168 25.06 -13.93 1.25
N GLN A 169 25.11 -12.59 1.39
CA GLN A 169 26.28 -11.80 1.01
C GLN A 169 27.56 -12.14 1.82
N TYR A 170 27.42 -12.85 2.94
CA TYR A 170 28.53 -13.28 3.79
C TYR A 170 28.97 -14.71 3.49
N GLY A 171 28.24 -15.43 2.61
CA GLY A 171 28.46 -16.82 2.26
C GLY A 171 27.83 -17.83 3.23
N GLU A 172 26.99 -17.33 4.16
CA GLU A 172 26.26 -18.19 5.10
C GLU A 172 24.96 -18.71 4.47
N LYS A 173 24.58 -19.95 4.84
CA LYS A 173 23.31 -20.53 4.33
C LYS A 173 22.11 -19.78 4.87
N VAL A 174 21.17 -19.47 3.97
CA VAL A 174 19.91 -18.81 4.30
C VAL A 174 18.74 -19.68 3.90
N GLN A 175 17.76 -19.78 4.77
CA GLN A 175 16.47 -20.36 4.46
C GLN A 175 15.39 -19.28 4.44
N LEU A 176 14.71 -19.16 3.31
CA LEU A 176 13.57 -18.27 3.16
C LEU A 176 12.28 -19.04 3.42
N TYR A 177 11.38 -18.44 4.20
CA TYR A 177 10.06 -18.98 4.47
C TYR A 177 9.04 -17.85 4.54
N GLY A 178 7.92 -18.04 3.87
CA GLY A 178 6.95 -16.96 3.74
C GLY A 178 5.65 -17.36 3.09
N LEU A 179 4.96 -16.36 2.56
CA LEU A 179 3.62 -16.51 2.00
C LEU A 179 3.57 -15.96 0.58
N SER A 180 2.81 -16.64 -0.29
CA SER A 180 2.45 -16.16 -1.61
C SER A 180 1.16 -15.33 -1.55
N SER A 181 1.05 -14.27 -2.33
CA SER A 181 -0.26 -13.72 -2.64
C SER A 181 -1.09 -14.77 -3.40
N HIS A 182 -2.41 -14.65 -3.38
CA HIS A 182 -3.23 -15.18 -4.47
C HIS A 182 -3.06 -14.27 -5.69
N GLY A 183 -3.68 -14.59 -6.82
CA GLY A 183 -3.55 -13.83 -8.05
C GLY A 183 -3.72 -12.31 -7.86
N VAL A 184 -2.73 -11.55 -8.31
CA VAL A 184 -2.72 -10.07 -8.21
C VAL A 184 -3.96 -9.46 -8.87
N GLN A 185 -4.50 -10.06 -9.92
CA GLN A 185 -5.73 -9.58 -10.57
C GLN A 185 -6.96 -9.60 -9.65
N TRP A 186 -6.97 -10.37 -8.58
CA TRP A 186 -8.09 -10.45 -7.64
C TRP A 186 -7.77 -9.87 -6.27
N TYR A 187 -6.53 -10.02 -5.82
CA TYR A 187 -6.09 -9.70 -4.46
C TYR A 187 -4.91 -8.71 -4.42
N GLY A 188 -4.64 -7.99 -5.54
CA GLY A 188 -3.58 -6.98 -5.60
C GLY A 188 -3.73 -5.91 -4.53
N HIS A 189 -4.96 -5.54 -4.19
CA HIS A 189 -5.28 -4.59 -3.13
C HIS A 189 -4.80 -5.02 -1.71
N LEU A 190 -4.33 -6.25 -1.53
CA LEU A 190 -3.72 -6.74 -0.29
C LEU A 190 -2.19 -6.52 -0.26
N LEU A 191 -1.58 -6.15 -1.38
CA LEU A 191 -0.13 -5.98 -1.48
C LEU A 191 0.32 -4.60 -0.99
N THR A 192 -0.26 -4.13 0.11
CA THR A 192 0.02 -2.83 0.73
C THR A 192 1.06 -2.96 1.84
N PHE A 193 1.70 -1.83 2.16
CA PHE A 193 2.65 -1.76 3.28
C PHE A 193 2.05 -2.25 4.60
N ASP A 194 0.82 -1.82 4.94
CA ASP A 194 0.18 -2.19 6.21
C ASP A 194 -0.13 -3.68 6.30
N THR A 195 -0.65 -4.28 5.22
CA THR A 195 -0.90 -5.72 5.17
C THR A 195 0.39 -6.53 5.28
N LEU A 196 1.42 -6.18 4.49
CA LEU A 196 2.69 -6.91 4.50
C LEU A 196 3.44 -6.73 5.82
N ARG A 197 3.38 -5.54 6.44
CA ARG A 197 3.91 -5.26 7.77
C ARG A 197 3.25 -6.11 8.83
N ALA A 198 1.92 -6.16 8.84
CA ALA A 198 1.15 -6.96 9.80
C ALA A 198 1.49 -8.46 9.66
N ILE A 199 1.59 -8.96 8.44
CA ILE A 199 1.99 -10.35 8.18
C ILE A 199 3.41 -10.59 8.67
N GLN A 200 4.39 -9.74 8.33
CA GLN A 200 5.77 -9.91 8.79
C GLN A 200 5.88 -9.89 10.31
N SER A 201 5.25 -8.92 10.97
CA SER A 201 5.31 -8.80 12.44
C SER A 201 4.53 -9.91 13.15
N GLY A 202 3.42 -10.34 12.56
CA GLY A 202 2.57 -11.39 13.12
C GLY A 202 3.12 -12.80 12.87
N PHE A 203 3.70 -13.07 11.71
CA PHE A 203 4.18 -14.40 11.32
C PHE A 203 5.70 -14.55 11.47
N GLY A 204 6.49 -13.50 11.22
CA GLY A 204 7.95 -13.57 11.22
C GLY A 204 8.57 -14.14 9.94
N ASN A 205 7.81 -14.10 8.83
CA ASN A 205 8.31 -14.48 7.51
C ASN A 205 9.36 -13.50 6.99
N ASN A 206 10.25 -13.99 6.13
CA ASN A 206 11.34 -13.20 5.54
C ASN A 206 11.23 -13.04 4.01
N ILE A 207 10.23 -13.63 3.39
CA ILE A 207 9.95 -13.55 1.96
C ILE A 207 8.45 -13.45 1.71
N VAL A 208 8.08 -12.79 0.60
CA VAL A 208 6.74 -12.83 0.01
C VAL A 208 6.85 -13.17 -1.47
N ARG A 209 5.85 -13.85 -2.01
CA ARG A 209 5.73 -14.19 -3.43
C ARG A 209 4.50 -13.51 -4.01
N PHE A 210 4.63 -12.87 -5.16
CA PHE A 210 3.52 -12.21 -5.85
C PHE A 210 3.14 -13.01 -7.11
N ALA A 211 2.00 -13.70 -7.03
CA ALA A 211 1.47 -14.52 -8.10
C ALA A 211 0.84 -13.63 -9.19
N PHE A 212 1.65 -13.26 -10.19
CA PHE A 212 1.25 -12.38 -11.28
C PHE A 212 0.74 -13.21 -12.46
N TYR A 213 -0.57 -13.45 -12.49
CA TYR A 213 -1.21 -14.32 -13.45
C TYR A 213 -1.08 -13.84 -14.89
N SER A 214 -0.63 -14.73 -15.76
CA SER A 214 -0.57 -14.52 -17.22
C SER A 214 -1.96 -14.52 -17.85
N ASP A 215 -2.84 -15.40 -17.42
CA ASP A 215 -4.20 -15.65 -17.94
C ASP A 215 -5.25 -15.45 -16.83
N GLU A 216 -6.48 -15.93 -17.01
CA GLU A 216 -7.60 -15.83 -16.06
C GLU A 216 -8.01 -14.39 -15.73
N ARG A 217 -8.18 -13.55 -16.76
CA ARG A 217 -8.33 -12.09 -16.68
C ARG A 217 -7.09 -11.45 -16.08
N GLY A 218 -5.96 -12.09 -16.26
CA GLY A 218 -4.64 -11.64 -15.85
C GLY A 218 -4.00 -10.68 -16.84
N TYR A 219 -2.68 -10.72 -16.89
CA TYR A 219 -1.91 -9.74 -17.65
C TYR A 219 -2.07 -9.89 -19.18
N CYS A 220 -2.20 -11.10 -19.72
CA CYS A 220 -2.24 -11.32 -21.17
C CYS A 220 -3.66 -11.24 -21.75
N ASP A 221 -4.67 -11.64 -21.03
CA ASP A 221 -6.06 -11.69 -21.47
C ASP A 221 -6.99 -10.62 -20.83
N GLY A 222 -6.47 -9.87 -19.87
CA GLY A 222 -7.18 -8.76 -19.23
C GLY A 222 -7.32 -7.52 -20.12
N THR A 223 -8.19 -6.59 -19.72
CA THR A 223 -8.28 -5.27 -20.34
C THR A 223 -7.02 -4.43 -20.03
N GLU A 224 -6.72 -3.42 -20.85
CA GLU A 224 -5.57 -2.53 -20.60
C GLU A 224 -5.64 -1.84 -19.21
N ALA A 225 -6.84 -1.46 -18.76
CA ALA A 225 -7.04 -0.91 -17.42
C ALA A 225 -6.71 -1.95 -16.33
N LYS A 226 -7.06 -3.22 -16.54
CA LYS A 226 -6.73 -4.31 -15.61
C LYS A 226 -5.24 -4.60 -15.56
N LYS A 227 -4.57 -4.60 -16.72
CA LYS A 227 -3.12 -4.76 -16.81
C LYS A 227 -2.38 -3.65 -16.07
N ALA A 228 -2.81 -2.39 -16.28
CA ALA A 228 -2.24 -1.24 -15.59
C ALA A 228 -2.42 -1.36 -14.07
N GLN A 229 -3.62 -1.71 -13.60
CA GLN A 229 -3.89 -1.90 -12.17
C GLN A 229 -3.03 -3.02 -11.56
N MET A 230 -2.91 -4.17 -12.24
CA MET A 230 -2.06 -5.27 -11.78
C MET A 230 -0.59 -4.86 -11.64
N LEU A 231 -0.08 -4.03 -12.56
CA LEU A 231 1.28 -3.52 -12.48
C LEU A 231 1.44 -2.53 -11.31
N GLU A 232 0.48 -1.64 -11.09
CA GLU A 232 0.47 -0.72 -9.95
C GLU A 232 0.46 -1.49 -8.62
N ASP A 233 -0.44 -2.47 -8.47
CA ASP A 233 -0.52 -3.32 -7.28
C ASP A 233 0.79 -4.10 -7.05
N LEU A 234 1.41 -4.63 -8.12
CA LEU A 234 2.69 -5.32 -8.05
C LEU A 234 3.82 -4.38 -7.61
N TYR A 235 3.89 -3.17 -8.16
CA TYR A 235 4.90 -2.18 -7.78
C TYR A 235 4.74 -1.75 -6.33
N GLU A 236 3.51 -1.46 -5.89
CA GLU A 236 3.22 -1.15 -4.49
C GLU A 236 3.68 -2.28 -3.55
N GLY A 237 3.36 -3.53 -3.91
CA GLY A 237 3.77 -4.70 -3.14
C GLY A 237 5.29 -4.88 -3.07
N ILE A 238 6.02 -4.70 -4.18
CA ILE A 238 7.49 -4.81 -4.21
C ILE A 238 8.12 -3.70 -3.35
N ASP A 239 7.66 -2.45 -3.52
CA ASP A 239 8.18 -1.30 -2.79
C ASP A 239 7.91 -1.43 -1.27
N ALA A 240 6.71 -1.89 -0.90
CA ALA A 240 6.33 -2.18 0.48
C ALA A 240 7.21 -3.30 1.09
N ALA A 241 7.35 -4.43 0.42
CA ALA A 241 8.17 -5.55 0.89
C ALA A 241 9.64 -5.16 1.02
N THR A 242 10.17 -4.40 0.07
CA THR A 242 11.55 -3.87 0.11
C THR A 242 11.75 -2.96 1.33
N SER A 243 10.81 -2.05 1.59
CA SER A 243 10.84 -1.15 2.76
C SER A 243 10.79 -1.90 4.08
N LEU A 244 10.19 -3.09 4.10
CA LEU A 244 10.12 -3.97 5.27
C LEU A 244 11.34 -4.91 5.41
N GLY A 245 12.26 -4.91 4.44
CA GLY A 245 13.40 -5.81 4.42
C GLY A 245 13.04 -7.27 4.09
N LEU A 246 11.90 -7.48 3.42
CA LEU A 246 11.50 -8.79 2.90
C LEU A 246 12.19 -9.07 1.57
N TYR A 247 12.48 -10.35 1.30
CA TYR A 247 12.72 -10.81 -0.06
C TYR A 247 11.41 -10.92 -0.82
N VAL A 248 11.48 -10.78 -2.13
CA VAL A 248 10.30 -10.81 -3.01
C VAL A 248 10.51 -11.81 -4.14
N ILE A 249 9.56 -12.71 -4.37
CA ILE A 249 9.47 -13.47 -5.62
C ILE A 249 8.45 -12.78 -6.52
N VAL A 250 8.89 -12.35 -7.69
CA VAL A 250 8.00 -11.93 -8.78
C VAL A 250 7.75 -13.13 -9.68
N ASP A 251 6.55 -13.68 -9.62
CA ASP A 251 6.16 -14.92 -10.27
C ASP A 251 5.29 -14.68 -11.50
N TRP A 252 5.72 -15.18 -12.66
CA TRP A 252 4.90 -15.32 -13.85
C TRP A 252 3.99 -16.53 -13.69
N HIS A 253 2.80 -16.27 -13.16
CA HIS A 253 1.88 -17.30 -12.68
C HIS A 253 1.03 -17.87 -13.81
N MET A 254 1.56 -18.84 -14.52
CA MET A 254 0.88 -19.62 -15.54
C MET A 254 0.35 -20.94 -14.94
N VAL A 255 -0.88 -21.30 -15.25
CA VAL A 255 -1.54 -22.54 -14.79
C VAL A 255 -2.29 -23.25 -15.92
N GLY A 256 -2.88 -22.48 -16.85
CA GLY A 256 -3.70 -23.00 -17.93
C GLY A 256 -5.06 -23.54 -17.47
N ALA A 257 -5.59 -23.02 -16.38
CA ALA A 257 -6.88 -23.46 -15.84
C ALA A 257 -8.06 -23.04 -16.72
N VAL A 258 -7.97 -21.86 -17.35
CA VAL A 258 -9.00 -21.33 -18.27
C VAL A 258 -8.59 -21.52 -19.73
N ASN A 259 -7.37 -21.09 -20.06
CA ASN A 259 -6.80 -21.27 -21.39
C ASN A 259 -5.79 -22.42 -21.38
N GLU A 260 -6.19 -23.58 -21.89
CA GLU A 260 -5.32 -24.77 -21.91
C GLU A 260 -3.96 -24.57 -22.61
N LYS A 261 -3.83 -23.56 -23.49
CA LYS A 261 -2.54 -23.26 -24.14
C LYS A 261 -1.53 -22.67 -23.18
N ASP A 262 -1.99 -21.98 -22.12
CA ASP A 262 -1.14 -21.44 -21.07
C ASP A 262 -0.54 -22.51 -20.13
N LYS A 263 -0.83 -23.80 -20.38
CA LYS A 263 -0.10 -24.92 -19.77
C LYS A 263 1.35 -25.01 -20.23
N ASN A 264 1.65 -24.43 -21.42
CA ASN A 264 2.99 -24.39 -21.98
C ASN A 264 3.54 -22.97 -21.92
N PRO A 265 4.69 -22.73 -21.26
CA PRO A 265 5.23 -21.40 -21.07
C PRO A 265 5.59 -20.67 -22.38
N LEU A 266 5.78 -21.40 -23.47
CA LEU A 266 6.03 -20.82 -24.79
C LEU A 266 4.82 -20.08 -25.38
N TYR A 267 3.62 -20.26 -24.83
CA TYR A 267 2.42 -19.62 -25.36
C TYR A 267 2.45 -18.11 -25.22
N TYR A 268 2.77 -17.60 -24.03
CA TYR A 268 2.93 -16.16 -23.75
C TYR A 268 4.40 -15.74 -23.66
N LEU A 269 5.28 -16.39 -24.43
CA LEU A 269 6.73 -16.12 -24.40
C LEU A 269 7.07 -14.66 -24.69
N LYS A 270 6.36 -14.03 -25.62
CA LYS A 270 6.62 -12.61 -25.98
C LYS A 270 6.29 -11.71 -24.79
N GLU A 271 5.11 -11.86 -24.22
CA GLU A 271 4.58 -11.07 -23.12
C GLU A 271 5.44 -11.23 -21.86
N SER A 272 5.85 -12.47 -21.56
CA SER A 272 6.73 -12.73 -20.40
C SER A 272 8.13 -12.11 -20.57
N LYS A 273 8.70 -12.09 -21.77
CA LYS A 273 9.95 -11.41 -22.05
C LYS A 273 9.84 -9.90 -21.85
N GLU A 274 8.76 -9.29 -22.35
CA GLU A 274 8.47 -7.87 -22.16
C GLU A 274 8.29 -7.54 -20.68
N PHE A 275 7.51 -8.36 -19.96
CA PHE A 275 7.29 -8.22 -18.52
C PHE A 275 8.60 -8.30 -17.73
N PHE A 276 9.39 -9.34 -17.89
CA PHE A 276 10.62 -9.51 -17.13
C PHE A 276 11.70 -8.47 -17.50
N SER A 277 11.77 -8.04 -18.76
CA SER A 277 12.64 -6.90 -19.14
C SER A 277 12.23 -5.63 -18.40
N MET A 278 10.95 -5.33 -18.35
CA MET A 278 10.40 -4.13 -17.70
C MET A 278 10.62 -4.18 -16.17
N ILE A 279 10.29 -5.29 -15.52
CA ILE A 279 10.44 -5.42 -14.06
C ILE A 279 11.91 -5.38 -13.67
N SER A 280 12.78 -6.15 -14.35
CA SER A 280 14.20 -6.18 -14.02
C SER A 280 14.90 -4.85 -14.25
N GLU A 281 14.53 -4.07 -15.27
CA GLU A 281 15.06 -2.72 -15.48
C GLU A 281 14.57 -1.74 -14.41
N LYS A 282 13.28 -1.81 -14.04
CA LYS A 282 12.72 -0.94 -12.99
C LYS A 282 13.40 -1.14 -11.64
N TYR A 283 13.72 -2.37 -11.30
CA TYR A 283 14.26 -2.76 -10.00
C TYR A 283 15.72 -3.24 -10.05
N LYS A 284 16.49 -2.81 -11.05
CA LYS A 284 17.88 -3.24 -11.25
C LYS A 284 18.83 -2.97 -10.08
N ASP A 285 18.52 -1.97 -9.26
CA ASP A 285 19.29 -1.57 -8.10
C ASP A 285 18.77 -2.21 -6.79
N GLN A 286 17.82 -3.17 -6.87
CA GLN A 286 17.24 -3.88 -5.74
C GLN A 286 17.73 -5.33 -5.71
N ASP A 287 18.47 -5.68 -4.66
CA ASP A 287 19.06 -7.02 -4.50
C ASP A 287 18.16 -8.02 -3.72
N ASN A 288 16.95 -7.59 -3.30
CA ASN A 288 16.00 -8.42 -2.56
C ASN A 288 14.98 -9.15 -3.45
N ILE A 289 15.05 -9.00 -4.78
CA ILE A 289 14.07 -9.56 -5.73
C ILE A 289 14.60 -10.86 -6.34
N LEU A 290 13.76 -11.89 -6.37
CA LEU A 290 13.90 -13.15 -7.08
C LEU A 290 12.86 -13.21 -8.21
N TYR A 291 13.20 -13.81 -9.33
CA TYR A 291 12.30 -13.90 -10.49
C TYR A 291 11.89 -15.36 -10.71
N GLU A 292 10.62 -15.70 -10.53
CA GLU A 292 10.06 -17.00 -10.88
C GLU A 292 9.46 -16.90 -12.28
N ILE A 293 10.18 -17.48 -13.25
CA ILE A 293 9.87 -17.23 -14.66
C ILE A 293 8.74 -18.09 -15.23
N MET A 294 8.32 -19.12 -14.52
CA MET A 294 7.15 -19.96 -14.86
C MET A 294 6.68 -20.69 -13.62
N ASN A 295 5.40 -20.57 -13.29
CA ASN A 295 4.78 -21.18 -12.13
C ASN A 295 4.58 -22.69 -12.28
N GLU A 296 3.61 -23.12 -13.09
CA GLU A 296 3.19 -24.53 -13.19
C GLU A 296 3.00 -25.03 -14.63
N PRO A 297 4.09 -25.23 -15.38
CA PRO A 297 4.02 -25.92 -16.67
C PRO A 297 3.39 -27.31 -16.52
N ASN A 298 2.37 -27.61 -17.33
CA ASN A 298 1.61 -28.86 -17.17
C ASN A 298 1.05 -29.37 -18.49
N GLY A 299 0.14 -30.38 -18.47
CA GLY A 299 -0.38 -31.04 -19.66
C GLY A 299 0.74 -31.74 -20.42
N ASP A 300 0.80 -31.52 -21.74
CA ASP A 300 1.81 -32.13 -22.63
C ASP A 300 3.15 -31.32 -22.64
N THR A 301 3.31 -30.34 -21.77
CA THR A 301 4.54 -29.54 -21.69
C THR A 301 5.71 -30.41 -21.25
N THR A 302 6.80 -30.34 -22.01
CA THR A 302 8.02 -31.11 -21.74
C THR A 302 9.09 -30.22 -21.07
N TRP A 303 10.06 -30.84 -20.38
CA TRP A 303 11.24 -30.14 -19.88
C TRP A 303 12.03 -29.42 -21.00
N SER A 304 12.00 -29.99 -22.22
CA SER A 304 12.57 -29.32 -23.40
C SER A 304 11.90 -28.00 -23.71
N ASP A 305 10.59 -27.89 -23.55
CA ASP A 305 9.84 -26.66 -23.76
C ASP A 305 10.13 -25.64 -22.65
N CYS A 306 10.16 -26.08 -21.38
CA CYS A 306 10.58 -25.23 -20.26
C CYS A 306 12.01 -24.68 -20.46
N LYS A 307 12.95 -25.51 -20.94
CA LYS A 307 14.32 -25.04 -21.26
C LYS A 307 14.36 -24.05 -22.41
N LYS A 308 13.58 -24.25 -23.50
CA LYS A 308 13.49 -23.28 -24.59
C LYS A 308 12.98 -21.94 -24.09
N TYR A 309 11.92 -21.96 -23.26
CA TYR A 309 11.37 -20.75 -22.65
C TYR A 309 12.41 -20.06 -21.73
N ALA A 310 13.00 -20.81 -20.79
CA ALA A 310 13.99 -20.27 -19.87
C ALA A 310 15.18 -19.63 -20.61
N ASN A 311 15.72 -20.30 -21.64
CA ASN A 311 16.79 -19.76 -22.48
C ASN A 311 16.42 -18.47 -23.23
N ALA A 312 15.13 -18.22 -23.46
CA ALA A 312 14.65 -17.00 -24.09
C ALA A 312 14.37 -15.86 -23.09
N VAL A 313 13.95 -16.19 -21.86
CA VAL A 313 13.56 -15.20 -20.84
C VAL A 313 14.75 -14.79 -19.95
N ILE A 314 15.56 -15.74 -19.50
CA ILE A 314 16.73 -15.46 -18.62
C ILE A 314 17.61 -14.32 -19.16
N PRO A 315 17.98 -14.29 -20.46
CA PRO A 315 18.80 -13.19 -20.98
C PRO A 315 18.12 -11.81 -20.84
N CYS A 316 16.79 -11.73 -20.87
CA CYS A 316 16.07 -10.46 -20.68
C CYS A 316 16.25 -9.91 -19.25
N ILE A 317 16.24 -10.80 -18.26
CA ILE A 317 16.50 -10.44 -16.85
C ILE A 317 17.98 -10.10 -16.66
N ARG A 318 18.87 -10.92 -17.21
CA ARG A 318 20.34 -10.80 -17.04
C ARG A 318 20.95 -9.55 -17.68
N GLN A 319 20.19 -8.82 -18.53
CA GLN A 319 20.59 -7.49 -18.99
C GLN A 319 20.63 -6.47 -17.85
N ASN A 320 19.83 -6.67 -16.80
CA ASN A 320 19.58 -5.69 -15.76
C ASN A 320 19.93 -6.21 -14.35
N SER A 321 19.90 -7.53 -14.13
CA SER A 321 20.02 -8.12 -12.79
C SER A 321 20.69 -9.49 -12.83
N ASP A 322 21.54 -9.78 -11.85
CA ASP A 322 22.13 -11.08 -11.56
C ASP A 322 21.39 -11.83 -10.42
N ALA A 323 20.21 -11.35 -10.04
CA ALA A 323 19.34 -11.93 -9.02
C ALA A 323 19.05 -13.43 -9.28
N ILE A 324 18.57 -14.11 -8.26
CA ILE A 324 18.17 -15.51 -8.36
C ILE A 324 16.97 -15.63 -9.29
N ILE A 325 17.04 -16.60 -10.23
CA ILE A 325 15.94 -16.97 -11.10
C ILE A 325 15.44 -18.36 -10.71
N LEU A 326 14.15 -18.44 -10.41
CA LEU A 326 13.44 -19.67 -10.11
C LEU A 326 12.81 -20.19 -11.40
N VAL A 327 13.03 -21.47 -11.69
CA VAL A 327 12.61 -22.11 -12.93
C VAL A 327 11.69 -23.29 -12.64
N GLY A 328 10.45 -23.18 -13.05
CA GLY A 328 9.46 -24.25 -13.00
C GLY A 328 9.81 -25.42 -13.92
N ASN A 329 9.12 -26.51 -13.76
CA ASN A 329 9.31 -27.73 -14.53
C ASN A 329 7.97 -28.43 -14.82
N PRO A 330 7.90 -29.46 -15.69
CA PRO A 330 6.63 -30.11 -16.04
C PRO A 330 5.85 -30.68 -14.85
N HIS A 331 4.63 -31.09 -15.12
CA HIS A 331 3.73 -31.76 -14.16
C HIS A 331 3.42 -30.88 -12.94
N TRP A 332 2.96 -29.63 -13.19
CA TRP A 332 2.67 -28.63 -12.14
C TRP A 332 3.87 -28.40 -11.22
N THR A 333 5.03 -28.24 -11.86
CA THR A 333 6.32 -28.00 -11.16
C THR A 333 6.65 -29.11 -10.14
N ALA A 334 6.42 -30.38 -10.53
CA ALA A 334 6.69 -31.57 -9.72
C ALA A 334 7.57 -32.62 -10.43
N ASP A 335 8.33 -32.25 -11.48
CA ASP A 335 9.22 -33.15 -12.23
C ASP A 335 10.71 -32.75 -12.13
N LEU A 336 11.28 -32.85 -10.94
CA LEU A 336 12.73 -32.65 -10.76
C LEU A 336 13.55 -33.77 -11.40
N ASN A 337 12.98 -34.94 -11.72
CA ASN A 337 13.70 -36.01 -12.41
C ASN A 337 14.17 -35.57 -13.80
N SER A 338 13.34 -34.88 -14.54
CA SER A 338 13.70 -34.30 -15.84
C SER A 338 14.78 -33.21 -15.69
N VAL A 339 14.69 -32.40 -14.65
CA VAL A 339 15.71 -31.39 -14.31
C VAL A 339 17.06 -32.03 -14.00
N MET A 340 17.09 -33.03 -13.09
CA MET A 340 18.31 -33.76 -12.70
C MET A 340 19.01 -34.41 -13.90
N SER A 341 18.22 -34.94 -14.85
CA SER A 341 18.77 -35.58 -16.06
C SER A 341 19.42 -34.60 -17.03
N SER A 342 18.96 -33.35 -17.07
CA SER A 342 19.45 -32.34 -18.01
C SER A 342 19.19 -30.91 -17.54
N PRO A 343 19.91 -30.42 -16.49
CA PRO A 343 19.72 -29.08 -15.98
C PRO A 343 20.08 -27.99 -17.02
N LEU A 344 19.63 -26.77 -16.80
CA LEU A 344 20.09 -25.59 -17.54
C LEU A 344 21.60 -25.41 -17.39
N LYS A 345 22.26 -24.94 -18.44
CA LYS A 345 23.71 -24.72 -18.46
C LYS A 345 24.06 -23.30 -18.89
N GLY A 346 25.16 -22.77 -18.38
CA GLY A 346 25.69 -21.47 -18.77
C GLY A 346 25.02 -20.27 -18.07
N TYR A 347 24.31 -20.52 -16.98
CA TYR A 347 23.73 -19.49 -16.14
C TYR A 347 24.15 -19.71 -14.68
N GLU A 348 24.32 -18.60 -13.97
CA GLU A 348 24.53 -18.56 -12.51
C GLU A 348 23.23 -18.13 -11.82
N ASN A 349 23.12 -18.37 -10.51
CA ASN A 349 21.99 -17.99 -9.69
C ASN A 349 20.65 -18.51 -10.23
N ILE A 350 20.61 -19.80 -10.63
CA ILE A 350 19.40 -20.50 -11.03
C ILE A 350 19.04 -21.51 -9.94
N MET A 351 17.77 -21.51 -9.52
CA MET A 351 17.19 -22.56 -8.69
C MET A 351 16.00 -23.18 -9.41
N TYR A 352 15.67 -24.42 -9.10
CA TYR A 352 14.51 -25.12 -9.68
C TYR A 352 13.43 -25.23 -8.64
N THR A 353 12.20 -24.90 -9.05
CA THR A 353 11.06 -24.93 -8.14
C THR A 353 10.46 -26.33 -8.02
N TYR A 354 9.81 -26.57 -6.90
CA TYR A 354 8.98 -27.76 -6.69
C TYR A 354 7.75 -27.34 -5.88
N HIS A 355 6.57 -27.84 -6.29
CA HIS A 355 5.31 -27.57 -5.61
C HIS A 355 4.76 -28.84 -4.98
N PHE A 356 4.20 -28.71 -3.78
CA PHE A 356 3.52 -29.81 -3.13
C PHE A 356 2.31 -29.34 -2.30
N TYR A 357 1.34 -30.24 -2.22
CA TYR A 357 0.18 -30.10 -1.34
C TYR A 357 0.09 -31.37 -0.49
N ALA A 358 0.39 -31.25 0.81
CA ALA A 358 0.68 -32.39 1.68
C ALA A 358 -0.48 -33.38 1.85
N ASN A 359 -1.74 -32.94 1.69
CA ASN A 359 -2.89 -33.85 1.69
C ASN A 359 -3.06 -34.65 0.39
N GLY A 360 -2.02 -34.78 -0.40
CA GLY A 360 -2.00 -35.60 -1.63
C GLY A 360 -0.60 -36.04 -1.98
N HIS A 361 0.39 -35.18 -1.74
CA HIS A 361 1.79 -35.43 -2.08
C HIS A 361 2.56 -35.85 -0.83
N ARG A 362 2.97 -37.12 -0.78
CA ARG A 362 3.65 -37.72 0.38
C ARG A 362 5.04 -38.25 0.06
N ASP A 363 5.54 -37.99 -1.16
CA ASP A 363 6.87 -38.42 -1.60
C ASP A 363 7.74 -37.20 -1.92
N TRP A 364 8.74 -36.98 -1.08
CA TRP A 364 9.76 -35.92 -1.22
C TRP A 364 11.07 -36.41 -1.85
N SER A 365 11.11 -37.65 -2.33
CA SER A 365 12.34 -38.27 -2.83
C SER A 365 13.00 -37.49 -3.95
N GLN A 366 12.22 -36.87 -4.86
CA GLN A 366 12.76 -36.04 -5.94
C GLN A 366 13.53 -34.81 -5.39
N VAL A 367 12.97 -34.15 -4.37
CA VAL A 367 13.60 -32.97 -3.71
C VAL A 367 14.92 -33.39 -3.03
N VAL A 368 14.89 -34.48 -2.26
CA VAL A 368 16.07 -35.01 -1.57
C VAL A 368 17.17 -35.44 -2.56
N ASN A 369 16.79 -36.12 -3.64
CA ASN A 369 17.72 -36.57 -4.66
C ASN A 369 18.34 -35.39 -5.42
N ALA A 370 17.52 -34.38 -5.82
CA ALA A 370 18.01 -33.20 -6.50
C ALA A 370 19.04 -32.44 -5.63
N TYR A 371 18.70 -32.17 -4.36
CA TYR A 371 19.59 -31.53 -3.43
C TYR A 371 20.90 -32.32 -3.26
N SER A 372 20.82 -33.65 -3.09
CA SER A 372 21.99 -34.54 -2.94
C SER A 372 22.90 -34.57 -4.17
N MET A 373 22.33 -34.28 -5.35
CA MET A 373 23.08 -34.16 -6.62
C MET A 373 23.68 -32.76 -6.83
N GLY A 374 23.51 -31.83 -5.89
CA GLY A 374 23.96 -30.44 -6.01
C GLY A 374 23.03 -29.56 -6.87
N ILE A 375 21.79 -29.99 -7.13
CA ILE A 375 20.80 -29.21 -7.83
C ILE A 375 20.05 -28.33 -6.81
N PRO A 376 20.11 -27.00 -6.92
CA PRO A 376 19.44 -26.10 -5.98
C PRO A 376 17.93 -26.10 -6.20
N VAL A 377 17.18 -26.38 -5.13
CA VAL A 377 15.73 -26.49 -5.13
C VAL A 377 15.13 -25.39 -4.26
N PHE A 378 14.00 -24.83 -4.69
CA PHE A 378 13.18 -23.89 -3.94
C PHE A 378 11.71 -24.35 -3.99
N ILE A 379 11.04 -24.44 -2.86
CA ILE A 379 9.61 -24.74 -2.80
C ILE A 379 8.86 -23.40 -2.90
N SER A 380 8.61 -22.92 -4.11
CA SER A 380 7.97 -21.62 -4.32
C SER A 380 6.47 -21.61 -4.04
N GLU A 381 5.86 -22.81 -3.92
CA GLU A 381 4.47 -22.95 -3.50
C GLU A 381 4.25 -24.26 -2.74
N TYR A 382 3.59 -24.18 -1.58
CA TYR A 382 3.10 -25.35 -0.87
C TYR A 382 1.83 -25.09 -0.08
N GLY A 383 1.10 -26.15 0.20
CA GLY A 383 -0.07 -26.15 1.08
C GLY A 383 -0.19 -27.46 1.86
N MET A 384 -0.97 -27.46 2.94
CA MET A 384 -1.27 -28.68 3.70
C MET A 384 -2.67 -29.26 3.41
N MET A 385 -3.43 -28.61 2.52
CA MET A 385 -4.70 -29.07 1.98
C MET A 385 -4.49 -29.88 0.68
N LEU A 386 -5.56 -30.13 -0.06
CA LEU A 386 -5.48 -30.69 -1.42
C LEU A 386 -4.92 -29.69 -2.42
N SER A 387 -4.40 -30.19 -3.54
CA SER A 387 -3.86 -29.36 -4.65
C SER A 387 -4.88 -28.43 -5.32
N SER A 388 -6.17 -28.63 -5.05
CA SER A 388 -7.21 -27.66 -5.44
C SER A 388 -7.18 -26.35 -4.63
N GLY A 389 -6.33 -26.25 -3.59
CA GLY A 389 -6.33 -25.15 -2.65
C GLY A 389 -7.47 -25.23 -1.62
N ASP A 390 -8.16 -26.36 -1.52
CA ASP A 390 -9.29 -26.57 -0.61
C ASP A 390 -9.22 -27.94 0.08
N GLY A 391 -10.09 -28.16 1.07
CA GLY A 391 -10.16 -29.39 1.86
C GLY A 391 -9.46 -29.30 3.22
N PRO A 392 -9.46 -30.39 4.00
CA PRO A 392 -8.85 -30.43 5.31
C PRO A 392 -7.31 -30.33 5.25
N LEU A 393 -6.71 -29.75 6.28
CA LEU A 393 -5.26 -29.73 6.45
C LEU A 393 -4.74 -31.11 6.87
N ASP A 394 -3.71 -31.63 6.20
CA ASP A 394 -2.90 -32.77 6.67
C ASP A 394 -1.61 -32.22 7.27
N THR A 395 -1.71 -31.76 8.50
CA THR A 395 -0.56 -31.17 9.21
C THR A 395 0.54 -32.18 9.48
N ASN A 396 0.22 -33.45 9.75
CA ASN A 396 1.22 -34.48 9.96
C ASN A 396 2.08 -34.70 8.73
N SER A 397 1.48 -34.83 7.53
CA SER A 397 2.21 -34.97 6.29
C SER A 397 2.97 -33.67 5.94
N GLY A 398 2.37 -32.50 6.25
CA GLY A 398 3.00 -31.22 6.05
C GLY A 398 4.23 -31.00 6.92
N GLU A 399 4.17 -31.35 8.20
CA GLU A 399 5.32 -31.27 9.12
C GLU A 399 6.47 -32.19 8.67
N ASN A 400 6.17 -33.42 8.23
CA ASN A 400 7.21 -34.31 7.66
C ASN A 400 7.89 -33.68 6.42
N TRP A 401 7.14 -32.98 5.55
CA TRP A 401 7.72 -32.24 4.45
C TRP A 401 8.65 -31.11 4.95
N LEU A 402 8.16 -30.32 5.88
CA LEU A 402 8.92 -29.18 6.41
C LEU A 402 10.18 -29.64 7.14
N ASP A 403 10.14 -30.72 7.90
CA ASP A 403 11.32 -31.30 8.55
C ASP A 403 12.39 -31.67 7.52
N VAL A 404 12.00 -32.32 6.41
CA VAL A 404 12.91 -32.68 5.30
C VAL A 404 13.54 -31.43 4.66
N LEU A 405 12.78 -30.35 4.50
CA LEU A 405 13.24 -29.09 3.92
C LEU A 405 14.17 -28.36 4.90
N ASP A 406 13.79 -28.30 6.17
CA ASP A 406 14.56 -27.63 7.24
C ASP A 406 15.92 -28.30 7.47
N GLU A 407 15.99 -29.62 7.48
CA GLU A 407 17.25 -30.36 7.55
C GLU A 407 18.26 -30.02 6.43
N ARG A 408 17.74 -29.53 5.28
CA ARG A 408 18.53 -29.19 4.09
C ARG A 408 18.62 -27.71 3.81
N ASN A 409 18.03 -26.90 4.68
CA ASN A 409 17.93 -25.45 4.49
C ASN A 409 17.25 -25.05 3.17
N ILE A 410 16.29 -25.86 2.67
CA ILE A 410 15.54 -25.59 1.45
C ILE A 410 14.42 -24.60 1.77
N SER A 411 14.38 -23.49 1.06
CA SER A 411 13.39 -22.42 1.21
C SER A 411 11.99 -22.82 0.73
N TYR A 412 10.95 -22.25 1.35
CA TYR A 412 9.56 -22.57 1.02
C TYR A 412 8.58 -21.40 1.22
N VAL A 413 7.55 -21.35 0.38
CA VAL A 413 6.51 -20.30 0.41
C VAL A 413 5.13 -20.93 0.41
N ALA A 414 4.31 -20.58 1.41
CA ALA A 414 2.97 -21.09 1.59
C ALA A 414 1.94 -20.38 0.68
N TRP A 415 1.01 -21.12 0.12
CA TRP A 415 -0.15 -20.63 -0.60
C TRP A 415 -1.31 -20.42 0.40
N ASN A 416 -2.03 -19.27 0.61
CA ASN A 416 -1.81 -17.95 0.02
C ASN A 416 -2.41 -16.82 0.89
N ILE A 417 -1.96 -15.58 0.65
CA ILE A 417 -2.53 -14.35 1.22
C ILE A 417 -3.78 -13.98 0.43
N SER A 418 -4.94 -14.32 0.94
CA SER A 418 -6.25 -13.91 0.42
C SER A 418 -7.33 -14.08 1.49
N SER A 419 -8.53 -13.63 1.18
CA SER A 419 -9.78 -13.90 1.95
C SER A 419 -10.77 -14.72 1.13
N SER A 420 -10.28 -15.63 0.27
CA SER A 420 -11.10 -16.53 -0.57
C SER A 420 -11.86 -17.55 0.28
N LYS A 421 -12.80 -18.30 -0.34
CA LYS A 421 -13.54 -19.35 0.35
C LYS A 421 -12.68 -20.58 0.63
N GLY A 422 -11.71 -20.90 -0.23
CA GLY A 422 -10.85 -22.08 -0.12
C GLY A 422 -10.02 -22.14 1.18
N SER A 423 -9.63 -23.34 1.59
CA SER A 423 -8.88 -23.59 2.82
C SER A 423 -7.47 -22.98 2.79
N ALA A 424 -6.89 -22.82 1.60
CA ALA A 424 -5.54 -22.25 1.41
C ALA A 424 -5.45 -20.74 1.72
N SER A 425 -6.57 -20.05 1.87
CA SER A 425 -6.62 -18.64 2.24
C SER A 425 -6.26 -18.45 3.71
N ILE A 426 -5.35 -17.51 4.02
CA ILE A 426 -5.00 -17.24 5.42
C ILE A 426 -6.06 -16.42 6.15
N PHE A 427 -6.74 -15.49 5.48
CA PHE A 427 -7.79 -14.67 6.07
C PHE A 427 -9.17 -15.31 5.96
N LYS A 428 -10.04 -15.04 6.93
CA LYS A 428 -11.44 -15.45 6.88
C LYS A 428 -12.16 -14.79 5.71
N TYR A 429 -13.05 -15.56 5.08
CA TYR A 429 -13.87 -15.03 3.99
C TYR A 429 -14.75 -13.88 4.47
N GLY A 430 -14.70 -12.76 3.74
CA GLY A 430 -15.49 -11.55 4.03
C GLY A 430 -14.85 -10.59 5.03
N THR A 431 -13.61 -10.82 5.48
CA THR A 431 -12.86 -9.77 6.20
C THR A 431 -12.46 -8.65 5.25
N TYR A 432 -12.30 -7.44 5.82
CA TYR A 432 -11.74 -6.24 5.18
C TYR A 432 -10.58 -5.65 5.99
N GLU A 433 -10.18 -6.33 7.09
CA GLU A 433 -9.12 -5.91 8.00
C GLU A 433 -7.86 -6.77 7.74
N TYR A 434 -7.12 -6.44 6.67
CA TYR A 434 -5.96 -7.23 6.25
C TYR A 434 -4.66 -6.88 6.98
N ASP A 435 -4.66 -5.80 7.74
CA ASP A 435 -3.63 -5.40 8.71
C ASP A 435 -3.85 -6.01 10.11
N ASN A 436 -4.94 -6.76 10.30
CA ASN A 436 -5.23 -7.53 11.50
C ASN A 436 -4.96 -9.02 11.26
N VAL A 437 -3.87 -9.54 11.85
CA VAL A 437 -3.46 -10.95 11.78
C VAL A 437 -3.68 -11.70 13.09
N GLU A 438 -4.63 -11.26 13.92
CA GLU A 438 -5.07 -12.00 15.10
C GLU A 438 -5.85 -13.27 14.71
N ASP A 439 -5.82 -14.28 15.56
CA ASP A 439 -6.37 -15.61 15.27
C ASP A 439 -7.88 -15.59 14.95
N ASP A 440 -8.61 -14.59 15.46
CA ASP A 440 -10.03 -14.40 15.19
C ASP A 440 -10.33 -13.89 13.76
N ASN A 441 -9.34 -13.30 13.08
CA ASN A 441 -9.43 -12.86 11.68
C ASN A 441 -8.81 -13.89 10.69
N LEU A 442 -8.09 -14.88 11.19
CA LEU A 442 -7.41 -15.89 10.40
C LEU A 442 -8.26 -17.17 10.26
N LYS A 443 -8.08 -17.89 9.15
CA LYS A 443 -8.51 -19.28 9.00
C LYS A 443 -7.53 -20.23 9.69
N GLU A 444 -7.92 -21.50 9.82
CA GLU A 444 -7.10 -22.55 10.40
C GLU A 444 -5.67 -22.59 9.80
N TRP A 445 -5.57 -22.47 8.47
CA TRP A 445 -4.29 -22.40 7.76
C TRP A 445 -3.45 -21.18 8.19
N GLY A 446 -4.06 -20.01 8.26
CA GLY A 446 -3.39 -18.78 8.71
C GLY A 446 -2.91 -18.88 10.16
N VAL A 447 -3.73 -19.41 11.07
CA VAL A 447 -3.34 -19.65 12.46
C VAL A 447 -2.19 -20.66 12.55
N TYR A 448 -2.26 -21.74 11.78
CA TYR A 448 -1.20 -22.75 11.74
C TYR A 448 0.15 -22.14 11.27
N LEU A 449 0.14 -21.44 10.13
CA LEU A 449 1.35 -20.79 9.59
C LEU A 449 1.92 -19.74 10.54
N LYS A 450 1.06 -18.94 11.15
CA LYS A 450 1.47 -17.94 12.15
C LYS A 450 2.26 -18.60 13.29
N ARG A 451 1.76 -19.66 13.87
CA ARG A 451 2.46 -20.41 14.95
C ARG A 451 3.77 -21.02 14.47
N LEU A 452 3.77 -21.64 13.28
CA LEU A 452 4.94 -22.26 12.70
C LEU A 452 6.08 -21.25 12.48
N TYR A 453 5.77 -20.14 11.81
CA TYR A 453 6.78 -19.15 11.42
C TYR A 453 7.25 -18.30 12.60
N ARG A 454 6.36 -17.97 13.56
CA ARG A 454 6.75 -17.29 14.82
C ARG A 454 7.75 -18.09 15.61
N LYS A 455 7.51 -19.41 15.77
CA LYS A 455 8.47 -20.31 16.41
C LYS A 455 9.81 -20.33 15.68
N LYS A 456 9.76 -20.42 14.34
CA LYS A 456 10.98 -20.48 13.50
C LYS A 456 11.76 -19.17 13.54
N SER A 457 11.12 -18.04 13.59
CA SER A 457 11.72 -16.69 13.64
C SER A 457 12.14 -16.24 15.05
N GLY A 458 11.84 -17.00 16.09
CA GLY A 458 12.10 -16.62 17.50
C GLY A 458 11.15 -15.56 18.05
N LEU A 459 10.07 -15.20 17.35
CA LEU A 459 9.12 -14.17 17.82
C LEU A 459 8.33 -14.61 19.07
N ASP A 460 8.26 -15.89 19.36
CA ASP A 460 7.60 -16.46 20.54
C ASP A 460 8.55 -16.68 21.74
N GLU A 461 9.84 -16.38 21.57
CA GLU A 461 10.84 -16.36 22.65
C GLU A 461 10.92 -14.95 23.28
#